data_26d969290f54956ae4935b14ca454948
#
_entry.id   26d969290f54956ae4935b14ca454948
#
_cell.length_a   1.000
_cell.length_b   1.000
_cell.length_c   1.000
_cell.angle_alpha   90.00
_cell.angle_beta   90.00
_cell.angle_gamma   90.00
#
_symmetry.space_group_name_H-M   'P 1'
#
loop_
_entity.id
_entity.type
_entity.pdbx_description
1 polymer ?
#
loop_
_entity_poly.entity_id
_entity_poly.type
_entity_poly.pdbx_seq_one_letter_code
_entity_poly.pdbx_strand_id
1 'polypeptide(L)'
;FSFDQMTDGLYCLVAPACDYKKFDDILDELDQALPGTGTVQEKIAEFRKKLAIPPENLLSVIKTSTQVFHDIAVKRMDVTGNSMPRVRVRELPSKDMVFLSILFGYDYNHIEYERNFNLLYPWTVEKVVEYVGHEMEPGHLTYFEKRLQTMIDTCWPEMSIVSQFSTSNAFGEGSARHAISMSFENSVEKLTDFEREIIFKN
;
A
#
# COMPACT_ATOMS: atom_id res chain seq x y z
N PHE A 1 -21.68 -4.79 -22.54
CA PHE A 1 -20.39 -5.48 -22.70
C PHE A 1 -20.10 -6.27 -21.45
N SER A 2 -19.64 -7.53 -21.61
CA SER A 2 -19.11 -8.31 -20.48
C SER A 2 -17.73 -7.77 -20.06
N PHE A 3 -17.27 -8.20 -18.88
CA PHE A 3 -15.91 -7.84 -18.40
C PHE A 3 -14.84 -8.30 -19.42
N ASP A 4 -14.97 -9.51 -19.96
CA ASP A 4 -14.04 -10.04 -20.96
C ASP A 4 -14.06 -9.21 -22.26
N GLN A 5 -15.24 -8.78 -22.72
CA GLN A 5 -15.34 -7.90 -23.90
C GLN A 5 -14.69 -6.54 -23.68
N MET A 6 -14.78 -6.00 -22.45
CA MET A 6 -14.11 -4.75 -22.10
C MET A 6 -12.60 -4.92 -22.03
N THR A 7 -12.10 -5.98 -21.39
CA THR A 7 -10.67 -6.23 -21.27
C THR A 7 -10.04 -6.56 -22.62
N ASP A 8 -10.72 -7.31 -23.46
CA ASP A 8 -10.26 -7.58 -24.83
C ASP A 8 -10.22 -6.29 -25.68
N GLY A 9 -11.28 -5.50 -25.63
CA GLY A 9 -11.35 -4.26 -26.42
C GLY A 9 -10.37 -3.15 -25.96
N LEU A 10 -10.05 -3.09 -24.66
CA LEU A 10 -9.15 -2.08 -24.11
C LEU A 10 -7.68 -2.51 -24.07
N TYR A 11 -7.42 -3.79 -23.88
CA TYR A 11 -6.08 -4.28 -23.58
C TYR A 11 -5.62 -5.42 -24.49
N CYS A 12 -6.47 -5.88 -25.42
CA CYS A 12 -6.23 -7.09 -26.24
C CYS A 12 -5.90 -8.31 -25.37
N LEU A 13 -6.58 -8.41 -24.22
CA LEU A 13 -6.36 -9.47 -23.23
C LEU A 13 -7.70 -10.03 -22.79
N VAL A 14 -7.79 -11.33 -22.68
CA VAL A 14 -8.85 -11.99 -21.94
C VAL A 14 -8.41 -12.13 -20.49
N ALA A 15 -9.22 -11.61 -19.55
CA ALA A 15 -8.91 -11.73 -18.15
C ALA A 15 -8.83 -13.21 -17.74
N PRO A 16 -7.83 -13.62 -16.95
CA PRO A 16 -7.75 -15.00 -16.49
C PRO A 16 -8.98 -15.34 -15.63
N ALA A 17 -9.49 -16.54 -15.78
CA ALA A 17 -10.59 -17.01 -14.95
C ALA A 17 -10.19 -16.99 -13.47
N CYS A 18 -11.10 -16.49 -12.63
CA CYS A 18 -10.88 -16.48 -11.19
C CYS A 18 -10.98 -17.92 -10.64
N ASP A 19 -9.94 -18.38 -9.98
CA ASP A 19 -9.94 -19.67 -9.28
C ASP A 19 -10.53 -19.47 -7.86
N TYR A 20 -11.85 -19.56 -7.76
CA TYR A 20 -12.55 -19.41 -6.49
C TYR A 20 -12.13 -20.43 -5.44
N LYS A 21 -11.72 -21.62 -5.88
CA LYS A 21 -11.27 -22.68 -4.97
C LYS A 21 -10.05 -22.23 -4.14
N LYS A 22 -9.12 -21.46 -4.73
CA LYS A 22 -7.99 -20.91 -3.98
C LYS A 22 -8.41 -19.99 -2.85
N PHE A 23 -9.49 -19.22 -3.03
CA PHE A 23 -10.00 -18.36 -1.96
C PHE A 23 -10.64 -19.19 -0.84
N ASP A 24 -11.37 -20.23 -1.19
CA ASP A 24 -11.96 -21.16 -0.19
C ASP A 24 -10.84 -21.85 0.60
N ASP A 25 -9.82 -22.39 -0.08
CA ASP A 25 -8.67 -23.04 0.57
C ASP A 25 -7.96 -22.05 1.55
N ILE A 26 -7.76 -20.78 1.15
CA ILE A 26 -7.17 -19.76 2.05
C ILE A 26 -8.09 -19.44 3.23
N LEU A 27 -9.39 -19.36 3.03
CA LEU A 27 -10.33 -19.13 4.12
C LEU A 27 -10.34 -20.28 5.11
N ASP A 28 -10.25 -21.52 4.63
CA ASP A 28 -10.15 -22.72 5.47
C ASP A 28 -8.84 -22.74 6.28
N GLU A 29 -7.71 -22.37 5.65
CA GLU A 29 -6.42 -22.22 6.37
C GLU A 29 -6.49 -21.14 7.46
N LEU A 30 -7.10 -19.99 7.13
CA LEU A 30 -7.30 -18.91 8.11
C LEU A 30 -8.23 -19.35 9.26
N ASP A 31 -9.28 -20.07 8.96
CA ASP A 31 -10.20 -20.59 9.99
C ASP A 31 -9.51 -21.56 10.97
N GLN A 32 -8.58 -22.37 10.46
CA GLN A 32 -7.77 -23.28 11.29
C GLN A 32 -6.69 -22.55 12.09
N ALA A 33 -6.08 -21.52 11.52
CA ALA A 33 -4.97 -20.78 12.15
C ALA A 33 -5.44 -19.77 13.21
N LEU A 34 -6.62 -19.19 13.04
CA LEU A 34 -7.14 -18.17 13.95
C LEU A 34 -7.75 -18.78 15.20
N PRO A 35 -7.42 -18.25 16.39
CA PRO A 35 -8.02 -18.72 17.63
C PRO A 35 -9.48 -18.26 17.77
N GLY A 36 -10.28 -19.03 18.51
CA GLY A 36 -11.65 -18.68 18.84
C GLY A 36 -12.68 -19.62 18.20
N THR A 37 -13.94 -19.29 18.41
CA THR A 37 -15.11 -20.00 17.87
C THR A 37 -15.94 -19.04 17.03
N GLY A 38 -16.71 -19.56 16.07
CA GLY A 38 -17.52 -18.77 15.17
C GLY A 38 -17.06 -18.85 13.72
N THR A 39 -17.56 -17.98 12.89
CA THR A 39 -17.17 -17.89 11.47
C THR A 39 -15.74 -17.33 11.33
N VAL A 40 -15.08 -17.62 10.22
CA VAL A 40 -13.73 -17.06 9.93
C VAL A 40 -13.74 -15.53 9.98
N GLN A 41 -14.82 -14.87 9.55
CA GLN A 41 -14.98 -13.42 9.61
C GLN A 41 -15.00 -12.91 11.05
N GLU A 42 -15.71 -13.61 11.95
CA GLU A 42 -15.75 -13.25 13.38
C GLU A 42 -14.38 -13.44 14.03
N LYS A 43 -13.70 -14.54 13.72
CA LYS A 43 -12.33 -14.79 14.21
C LYS A 43 -11.34 -13.73 13.74
N ILE A 44 -11.40 -13.32 12.46
CA ILE A 44 -10.58 -12.23 11.90
C ILE A 44 -10.88 -10.91 12.63
N ALA A 45 -12.17 -10.58 12.84
CA ALA A 45 -12.56 -9.36 13.52
C ALA A 45 -12.05 -9.31 14.97
N GLU A 46 -12.16 -10.42 15.71
CA GLU A 46 -11.63 -10.52 17.08
C GLU A 46 -10.10 -10.46 17.11
N PHE A 47 -9.44 -11.08 16.15
CA PHE A 47 -7.98 -11.02 16.07
C PHE A 47 -7.49 -9.60 15.79
N ARG A 48 -8.14 -8.89 14.86
CA ARG A 48 -7.82 -7.50 14.52
C ARG A 48 -7.99 -6.53 15.69
N LYS A 49 -8.93 -6.77 16.59
CA LYS A 49 -9.07 -5.96 17.81
C LYS A 49 -7.80 -5.97 18.67
N LYS A 50 -7.07 -7.10 18.68
CA LYS A 50 -5.81 -7.23 19.43
C LYS A 50 -4.65 -6.49 18.79
N LEU A 51 -4.74 -6.20 17.49
CA LEU A 51 -3.75 -5.48 16.70
C LEU A 51 -4.11 -4.01 16.51
N ALA A 52 -5.25 -3.56 17.08
CA ALA A 52 -5.72 -2.20 16.95
C ALA A 52 -4.73 -1.21 17.54
N ILE A 53 -4.45 -0.15 16.81
CA ILE A 53 -3.59 0.95 17.22
C ILE A 53 -4.44 1.98 17.98
N PRO A 54 -4.10 2.32 19.21
CA PRO A 54 -4.74 3.44 19.91
C PRO A 54 -4.61 4.74 19.07
N PRO A 55 -5.69 5.55 18.98
CA PRO A 55 -5.68 6.77 18.17
C PRO A 55 -4.51 7.72 18.48
N GLU A 56 -4.11 7.83 19.73
CA GLU A 56 -2.99 8.65 20.19
C GLU A 56 -1.63 8.18 19.67
N ASN A 57 -1.49 6.90 19.37
CA ASN A 57 -0.24 6.30 18.86
C ASN A 57 -0.19 6.25 17.32
N LEU A 58 -1.32 6.45 16.65
CA LEU A 58 -1.43 6.22 15.19
C LEU A 58 -0.40 7.04 14.39
N LEU A 59 -0.23 8.32 14.71
CA LEU A 59 0.73 9.17 14.00
C LEU A 59 2.17 8.70 14.19
N SER A 60 2.52 8.23 15.39
CA SER A 60 3.85 7.70 15.69
C SER A 60 4.13 6.43 14.91
N VAL A 61 3.18 5.50 14.90
CA VAL A 61 3.27 4.23 14.14
C VAL A 61 3.45 4.50 12.65
N ILE A 62 2.64 5.39 12.06
CA ILE A 62 2.75 5.75 10.64
C ILE A 62 4.11 6.37 10.33
N LYS A 63 4.58 7.32 11.14
CA LYS A 63 5.89 7.96 10.92
C LYS A 63 7.04 6.97 11.02
N THR A 64 7.00 6.08 12.01
CA THR A 64 8.03 5.03 12.16
C THR A 64 8.04 4.11 10.95
N SER A 65 6.87 3.64 10.52
CA SER A 65 6.76 2.80 9.32
C SER A 65 7.26 3.51 8.06
N THR A 66 6.87 4.77 7.88
CA THR A 66 7.32 5.60 6.73
C THR A 66 8.83 5.73 6.71
N GLN A 67 9.47 6.02 7.86
CA GLN A 67 10.92 6.17 7.93
C GLN A 67 11.65 4.87 7.58
N VAL A 68 11.20 3.74 8.12
CA VAL A 68 11.83 2.44 7.85
C VAL A 68 11.71 2.07 6.38
N PHE A 69 10.55 2.23 5.77
CA PHE A 69 10.37 1.96 4.35
C PHE A 69 11.19 2.90 3.46
N HIS A 70 11.25 4.19 3.82
CA HIS A 70 12.11 5.15 3.14
C HIS A 70 13.57 4.72 3.17
N ASP A 71 14.11 4.37 4.34
CA ASP A 71 15.50 3.93 4.49
C ASP A 71 15.80 2.68 3.64
N ILE A 72 14.83 1.75 3.56
CA ILE A 72 14.92 0.57 2.70
C ILE A 72 14.91 0.97 1.23
N ALA A 73 14.02 1.85 0.80
CA ALA A 73 13.88 2.31 -0.57
C ALA A 73 15.15 3.02 -1.05
N VAL A 74 15.68 3.95 -0.25
CA VAL A 74 16.94 4.65 -0.53
C VAL A 74 18.10 3.66 -0.67
N LYS A 75 18.18 2.68 0.22
CA LYS A 75 19.28 1.71 0.22
C LYS A 75 19.23 0.71 -0.93
N ARG A 76 18.03 0.30 -1.37
CA ARG A 76 17.86 -0.87 -2.24
C ARG A 76 17.28 -0.54 -3.61
N MET A 77 16.57 0.57 -3.77
CA MET A 77 15.79 0.86 -4.97
C MET A 77 16.27 2.07 -5.76
N ASP A 78 17.42 2.63 -5.39
CA ASP A 78 18.02 3.79 -6.07
C ASP A 78 17.01 4.94 -6.22
N VAL A 79 16.32 5.27 -5.13
CA VAL A 79 15.50 6.47 -5.03
C VAL A 79 16.34 7.62 -4.50
N THR A 80 16.00 8.84 -4.91
CA THR A 80 16.79 10.02 -4.55
C THR A 80 16.68 10.38 -3.06
N GLY A 81 15.67 9.85 -2.38
CA GLY A 81 15.40 10.15 -0.97
C GLY A 81 14.94 11.57 -0.69
N ASN A 82 14.58 12.33 -1.73
CA ASN A 82 14.22 13.74 -1.60
C ASN A 82 12.72 13.97 -1.36
N SER A 83 11.89 12.93 -1.47
CA SER A 83 10.42 13.04 -1.50
C SER A 83 9.77 12.38 -0.30
N MET A 84 10.17 12.76 0.91
CA MET A 84 9.44 12.32 2.10
C MET A 84 8.02 12.93 2.14
N PRO A 85 6.98 12.10 2.21
CA PRO A 85 5.61 12.60 2.28
C PRO A 85 5.35 13.32 3.59
N ARG A 86 4.54 14.38 3.54
CA ARG A 86 3.95 14.96 4.74
C ARG A 86 2.85 14.03 5.23
N VAL A 87 3.01 13.49 6.42
CA VAL A 87 2.04 12.59 7.03
C VAL A 87 1.21 13.32 8.08
N ARG A 88 -0.11 13.21 7.99
CA ARG A 88 -1.06 13.70 8.99
C ARG A 88 -2.07 12.64 9.36
N VAL A 89 -2.56 12.74 10.57
CA VAL A 89 -3.73 11.98 11.04
C VAL A 89 -4.82 12.97 11.38
N ARG A 90 -6.00 12.82 10.78
CA ARG A 90 -7.16 13.67 11.02
C ARG A 90 -8.46 12.94 10.71
N GLU A 91 -9.57 13.43 11.20
CA GLU A 91 -10.88 12.94 10.76
C GLU A 91 -11.13 13.30 9.30
N LEU A 92 -11.56 12.33 8.52
CA LEU A 92 -11.98 12.49 7.13
C LEU A 92 -13.51 12.44 7.04
N PRO A 93 -14.13 12.90 5.93
CA PRO A 93 -15.58 13.03 5.81
C PRO A 93 -16.36 11.72 5.98
N SER A 94 -15.75 10.56 5.79
CA SER A 94 -16.37 9.27 6.02
C SER A 94 -15.43 8.37 6.81
N LYS A 95 -15.98 7.60 7.75
CA LYS A 95 -15.23 6.57 8.49
C LYS A 95 -14.69 5.45 7.60
N ASP A 96 -15.31 5.25 6.44
CA ASP A 96 -14.91 4.22 5.47
C ASP A 96 -13.81 4.72 4.52
N MET A 97 -13.52 6.02 4.53
CA MET A 97 -12.39 6.59 3.83
C MET A 97 -11.11 6.28 4.60
N VAL A 98 -10.19 5.57 3.98
CA VAL A 98 -8.95 5.12 4.64
C VAL A 98 -7.95 6.27 4.74
N PHE A 99 -7.72 6.97 3.63
CA PHE A 99 -6.82 8.11 3.55
C PHE A 99 -7.26 9.11 2.48
N LEU A 100 -6.65 10.28 2.47
CA LEU A 100 -6.75 11.31 1.45
C LEU A 100 -5.35 11.78 1.08
N SER A 101 -5.02 11.73 -0.21
CA SER A 101 -3.78 12.28 -0.75
C SER A 101 -4.01 13.66 -1.30
N ILE A 102 -3.11 14.57 -1.01
CA ILE A 102 -3.10 15.92 -1.56
C ILE A 102 -1.74 16.14 -2.19
N LEU A 103 -1.74 16.33 -3.52
CA LEU A 103 -0.56 16.72 -4.26
C LEU A 103 -0.47 18.25 -4.21
N PHE A 104 0.62 18.78 -3.67
CA PHE A 104 0.84 20.23 -3.60
C PHE A 104 1.57 20.79 -4.80
N GLY A 105 2.40 19.99 -5.41
CA GLY A 105 3.16 20.37 -6.57
C GLY A 105 4.22 19.33 -6.92
N TYR A 106 4.70 19.44 -8.11
CA TYR A 106 5.92 18.76 -8.53
C TYR A 106 6.74 19.73 -9.37
N ASP A 107 8.02 19.75 -9.16
CA ASP A 107 8.98 20.27 -10.10
C ASP A 107 9.81 19.12 -10.67
N TYR A 108 10.71 19.42 -11.58
CA TYR A 108 11.51 18.42 -12.29
C TYR A 108 12.40 17.53 -11.38
N ASN A 109 12.49 17.82 -10.08
CA ASN A 109 13.35 17.12 -9.15
C ASN A 109 12.66 16.70 -7.85
N HIS A 110 11.36 17.05 -7.67
CA HIS A 110 10.73 16.91 -6.38
C HIS A 110 9.20 16.78 -6.50
N ILE A 111 8.65 15.80 -5.79
CA ILE A 111 7.20 15.62 -5.63
C ILE A 111 6.84 16.01 -4.19
N GLU A 112 6.05 17.07 -4.04
CA GLU A 112 5.46 17.42 -2.74
C GLU A 112 4.05 16.88 -2.62
N TYR A 113 3.82 15.98 -1.68
CA TYR A 113 2.47 15.54 -1.37
C TYR A 113 2.26 15.30 0.12
N GLU A 114 1.00 15.35 0.51
CA GLU A 114 0.56 15.06 1.87
C GLU A 114 -0.37 13.83 1.85
N ARG A 115 -0.10 12.91 2.75
CA ARG A 115 -0.96 11.77 3.00
C ARG A 115 -1.69 11.97 4.33
N ASN A 116 -3.01 12.08 4.27
CA ASN A 116 -3.86 12.24 5.43
C ASN A 116 -4.51 10.89 5.76
N PHE A 117 -4.14 10.30 6.86
CA PHE A 117 -4.73 9.08 7.38
C PHE A 117 -5.98 9.41 8.19
N ASN A 118 -7.03 8.63 8.00
CA ASN A 118 -8.29 8.86 8.69
C ASN A 118 -8.23 8.36 10.14
N LEU A 119 -8.40 9.26 11.08
CA LEU A 119 -8.45 8.93 12.51
C LEU A 119 -9.61 7.98 12.87
N LEU A 120 -10.72 8.04 12.11
CA LEU A 120 -11.93 7.24 12.36
C LEU A 120 -11.86 5.83 11.78
N TYR A 121 -10.85 5.54 10.94
CA TYR A 121 -10.68 4.22 10.37
C TYR A 121 -10.07 3.27 11.42
N PRO A 122 -10.53 2.01 11.51
CA PRO A 122 -10.02 1.05 12.52
C PRO A 122 -8.63 0.53 12.12
N TRP A 123 -7.62 1.32 12.41
CA TRP A 123 -6.24 0.99 12.09
C TRP A 123 -5.70 -0.14 12.97
N THR A 124 -5.02 -1.04 12.31
CA THR A 124 -4.22 -2.10 12.92
C THR A 124 -2.80 -2.01 12.39
N VAL A 125 -1.84 -2.64 13.07
CA VAL A 125 -0.42 -2.52 12.69
C VAL A 125 -0.18 -3.03 11.28
N GLU A 126 -0.71 -4.21 10.94
CA GLU A 126 -0.57 -4.77 9.61
C GLU A 126 -1.15 -3.85 8.51
N LYS A 127 -2.28 -3.18 8.79
CA LYS A 127 -2.85 -2.22 7.85
C LYS A 127 -1.98 -0.98 7.66
N VAL A 128 -1.39 -0.44 8.72
CA VAL A 128 -0.47 0.70 8.59
C VAL A 128 0.75 0.29 7.78
N VAL A 129 1.35 -0.86 8.07
CA VAL A 129 2.52 -1.37 7.33
C VAL A 129 2.17 -1.60 5.85
N GLU A 130 1.04 -2.26 5.58
CA GLU A 130 0.55 -2.47 4.21
C GLU A 130 0.35 -1.14 3.48
N TYR A 131 -0.40 -0.21 4.06
CA TYR A 131 -0.69 1.07 3.41
C TYR A 131 0.53 1.96 3.21
N VAL A 132 1.40 2.05 4.20
CA VAL A 132 2.63 2.84 4.08
C VAL A 132 3.53 2.26 2.99
N GLY A 133 3.77 0.96 3.00
CA GLY A 133 4.62 0.31 1.99
C GLY A 133 4.02 0.34 0.58
N HIS A 134 2.69 0.30 0.45
CA HIS A 134 1.98 0.34 -0.83
C HIS A 134 1.86 1.77 -1.38
N GLU A 135 1.38 2.69 -0.56
CA GLU A 135 0.99 4.03 -1.01
C GLU A 135 2.13 5.04 -1.03
N MET A 136 3.19 4.78 -0.27
CA MET A 136 4.36 5.63 -0.17
C MET A 136 5.58 4.94 -0.79
N GLU A 137 6.76 5.10 -0.21
CA GLU A 137 7.94 4.31 -0.55
C GLU A 137 7.87 2.97 0.22
N PRO A 138 8.25 1.89 -0.43
CA PRO A 138 8.76 1.73 -1.79
C PRO A 138 7.69 1.56 -2.88
N GLY A 139 6.43 1.71 -2.57
CA GLY A 139 5.30 1.48 -3.45
C GLY A 139 5.06 2.59 -4.50
N HIS A 140 3.83 3.14 -4.51
CA HIS A 140 3.41 4.10 -5.52
C HIS A 140 4.31 5.32 -5.65
N LEU A 141 4.82 5.86 -4.55
CA LEU A 141 5.69 7.03 -4.61
C LEU A 141 6.96 6.75 -5.41
N THR A 142 7.63 5.64 -5.12
CA THR A 142 8.82 5.21 -5.86
C THR A 142 8.51 4.99 -7.35
N TYR A 143 7.37 4.35 -7.64
CA TYR A 143 6.93 4.17 -9.02
C TYR A 143 6.72 5.50 -9.75
N PHE A 144 6.07 6.48 -9.11
CA PHE A 144 5.81 7.79 -9.71
C PHE A 144 7.10 8.61 -9.87
N GLU A 145 8.02 8.56 -8.93
CA GLU A 145 9.32 9.22 -9.04
C GLU A 145 10.13 8.68 -10.22
N LYS A 146 10.24 7.36 -10.34
CA LYS A 146 10.95 6.73 -11.46
C LYS A 146 10.28 7.04 -12.80
N ARG A 147 8.97 7.08 -12.84
CA ARG A 147 8.20 7.44 -14.02
C ARG A 147 8.44 8.90 -14.40
N LEU A 148 8.41 9.83 -13.44
CA LEU A 148 8.71 11.24 -13.66
C LEU A 148 10.12 11.43 -14.18
N GLN A 149 11.11 10.77 -13.59
CA GLN A 149 12.48 10.82 -14.04
C GLN A 149 12.62 10.31 -15.48
N THR A 150 12.00 9.19 -15.81
CA THR A 150 12.00 8.66 -17.18
C THR A 150 11.36 9.63 -18.17
N MET A 151 10.24 10.28 -17.79
CA MET A 151 9.58 11.29 -18.61
C MET A 151 10.53 12.45 -18.92
N ILE A 152 11.28 12.92 -17.94
CA ILE A 152 12.25 14.01 -18.09
C ILE A 152 13.40 13.57 -19.01
N ASP A 153 14.02 12.43 -18.72
CA ASP A 153 15.20 11.95 -19.42
C ASP A 153 14.92 11.62 -20.89
N THR A 154 13.70 11.17 -21.19
CA THR A 154 13.31 10.77 -22.55
C THR A 154 12.54 11.85 -23.30
N CYS A 155 12.22 12.98 -22.66
CA CYS A 155 11.31 14.01 -23.19
C CYS A 155 9.98 13.44 -23.65
N TRP A 156 9.43 12.48 -22.91
CA TRP A 156 8.15 11.80 -23.20
C TRP A 156 7.02 12.24 -22.27
N PRO A 157 6.36 13.39 -22.58
CA PRO A 157 5.36 13.99 -21.68
C PRO A 157 4.10 13.14 -21.48
N GLU A 158 3.77 12.23 -22.41
CA GLU A 158 2.63 11.32 -22.27
C GLU A 158 2.74 10.39 -21.07
N MET A 159 3.95 10.17 -20.55
CA MET A 159 4.13 9.43 -19.30
C MET A 159 3.57 10.15 -18.08
N SER A 160 3.25 11.44 -18.15
CA SER A 160 2.55 12.16 -17.07
C SER A 160 1.08 11.74 -16.95
N ILE A 161 0.51 11.18 -18.02
CA ILE A 161 -0.89 10.77 -18.03
C ILE A 161 -1.04 9.42 -17.34
N VAL A 162 -1.71 9.41 -16.19
CA VAL A 162 -2.05 8.18 -15.45
C VAL A 162 -3.55 7.95 -15.54
N SER A 163 -3.97 7.05 -16.40
CA SER A 163 -5.36 6.62 -16.46
C SER A 163 -5.60 5.48 -15.46
N GLN A 164 -6.61 5.61 -14.62
CA GLN A 164 -6.93 4.65 -13.58
C GLN A 164 -7.18 3.23 -14.10
N PHE A 165 -7.68 3.11 -15.32
CA PHE A 165 -7.98 1.82 -15.97
C PHE A 165 -7.01 1.49 -17.10
N SER A 166 -5.76 1.94 -17.00
CA SER A 166 -4.72 1.64 -17.98
C SER A 166 -3.84 0.48 -17.54
N THR A 167 -3.15 -0.14 -18.50
CA THR A 167 -2.11 -1.15 -18.22
C THR A 167 -1.00 -0.59 -17.35
N SER A 168 -0.67 0.71 -17.49
CA SER A 168 0.34 1.35 -16.65
C SER A 168 -0.10 1.46 -15.19
N ASN A 169 -1.40 1.60 -14.92
CA ASN A 169 -1.92 1.57 -13.55
C ASN A 169 -1.86 0.16 -12.97
N ALA A 170 -2.18 -0.88 -13.74
CA ALA A 170 -2.03 -2.26 -13.31
C ALA A 170 -0.57 -2.58 -12.93
N PHE A 171 0.40 -2.03 -13.67
CA PHE A 171 1.81 -2.11 -13.32
C PHE A 171 2.14 -1.37 -12.04
N GLY A 172 1.59 -0.17 -11.85
CA GLY A 172 1.74 0.63 -10.63
C GLY A 172 1.23 -0.11 -9.39
N GLU A 173 0.02 -0.67 -9.47
CA GLU A 173 -0.58 -1.47 -8.39
C GLU A 173 0.22 -2.74 -8.09
N GLY A 174 0.62 -3.48 -9.13
CA GLY A 174 1.42 -4.69 -8.99
C GLY A 174 2.80 -4.41 -8.38
N SER A 175 3.48 -3.35 -8.82
CA SER A 175 4.78 -2.94 -8.27
C SER A 175 4.67 -2.50 -6.81
N ALA A 176 3.64 -1.75 -6.45
CA ALA A 176 3.43 -1.30 -5.09
C ALA A 176 3.18 -2.47 -4.12
N ARG A 177 2.38 -3.46 -4.53
CA ARG A 177 2.18 -4.69 -3.73
C ARG A 177 3.46 -5.51 -3.58
N HIS A 178 4.22 -5.66 -4.67
CA HIS A 178 5.45 -6.44 -4.65
C HIS A 178 6.58 -5.77 -3.87
N ALA A 179 6.61 -4.45 -3.85
CA ALA A 179 7.62 -3.65 -3.16
C ALA A 179 7.67 -3.93 -1.65
N ILE A 180 6.54 -4.20 -1.01
CA ILE A 180 6.48 -4.56 0.42
C ILE A 180 7.24 -5.86 0.66
N SER A 181 6.93 -6.91 -0.08
CA SER A 181 7.60 -8.21 0.08
C SER A 181 9.09 -8.12 -0.27
N MET A 182 9.47 -7.37 -1.29
CA MET A 182 10.88 -7.12 -1.63
C MET A 182 11.63 -6.37 -0.51
N SER A 183 10.97 -5.45 0.19
CA SER A 183 11.57 -4.71 1.30
C SER A 183 12.05 -5.63 2.42
N PHE A 184 11.37 -6.73 2.61
CA PHE A 184 11.70 -7.76 3.60
C PHE A 184 12.29 -9.04 2.97
N GLU A 185 12.89 -8.92 1.77
CA GLU A 185 13.56 -10.01 1.05
C GLU A 185 12.64 -11.20 0.79
N ASN A 186 11.33 -10.93 0.54
CA ASN A 186 10.27 -11.92 0.40
C ASN A 186 10.12 -12.87 1.63
N SER A 187 10.60 -12.42 2.80
CA SER A 187 10.48 -13.17 4.06
C SER A 187 9.30 -12.68 4.87
N VAL A 188 8.30 -13.53 5.05
CA VAL A 188 7.16 -13.28 5.94
C VAL A 188 7.64 -13.11 7.40
N GLU A 189 8.67 -13.83 7.80
CA GLU A 189 9.25 -13.74 9.14
C GLU A 189 9.83 -12.34 9.41
N LYS A 190 10.63 -11.80 8.49
CA LYS A 190 11.18 -10.44 8.60
C LYS A 190 10.10 -9.37 8.65
N LEU A 191 9.05 -9.51 7.84
CA LEU A 191 7.90 -8.60 7.87
C LEU A 191 7.18 -8.69 9.22
N THR A 192 6.92 -9.90 9.72
CA THR A 192 6.27 -10.10 11.01
C THR A 192 7.10 -9.54 12.17
N ASP A 193 8.41 -9.72 12.14
CA ASP A 193 9.31 -9.15 13.15
C ASP A 193 9.28 -7.63 13.15
N PHE A 194 9.26 -7.01 11.97
CA PHE A 194 9.09 -5.57 11.83
C PHE A 194 7.76 -5.07 12.39
N GLU A 195 6.65 -5.75 12.10
CA GLU A 195 5.34 -5.42 12.66
C GLU A 195 5.32 -5.51 14.20
N ARG A 196 5.95 -6.54 14.76
CA ARG A 196 6.12 -6.68 16.21
C ARG A 196 6.95 -5.54 16.80
N GLU A 197 8.07 -5.18 16.15
CA GLU A 197 8.92 -4.08 16.62
C GLU A 197 8.15 -2.76 16.71
N ILE A 198 7.29 -2.48 15.74
CA ILE A 198 6.41 -1.30 15.76
C ILE A 198 5.47 -1.33 16.97
N ILE A 199 4.86 -2.48 17.27
CA ILE A 199 3.96 -2.62 18.42
C ILE A 199 4.68 -2.33 19.74
N PHE A 200 5.92 -2.79 19.88
CA PHE A 200 6.66 -2.63 21.15
C PHE A 200 7.34 -1.27 21.31
N LYS A 201 7.50 -0.49 20.24
CA LYS A 201 8.14 0.83 20.27
C LYS A 201 7.16 1.99 20.45
N ASN A 202 5.86 1.78 20.27
CA ASN A 202 4.79 2.77 20.33
C ASN A 202 3.70 2.37 21.34
#